data_da16189a8ed9e3f9a22b6c0b9d67d51f
#
_entry.id   da16189a8ed9e3f9a22b6c0b9d67d51f
#
_cell.length_a   1.000
_cell.length_b   1.000
_cell.length_c   1.000
_cell.angle_alpha   90.00
_cell.angle_beta   90.00
_cell.angle_gamma   90.00
#
_symmetry.space_group_name_H-M   'P 1'
#
loop_
_entity.id
_entity.type
_entity.pdbx_description
1 polymer ?
#
loop_
_entity_poly.entity_id
_entity_poly.type
_entity_poly.pdbx_seq_one_letter_code
_entity_poly.pdbx_strand_id
1 'polypeptide(L)' 'MEKAGYREQLSLIREIFPDRITLSPTEVARVLGWDIRTVRAAIDRKVNPIPSQKQSPARVTVPITGLARWLCG' A
#
# COMPACT_ATOMS: atom_id res chain seq x y z
N MET A 1 -9.84 -0.67 16.99
CA MET A 1 -10.10 0.78 16.88
C MET A 1 -9.40 1.33 15.66
N GLU A 2 -10.07 2.16 14.92
CA GLU A 2 -9.54 2.77 13.70
C GLU A 2 -8.52 3.85 14.04
N LYS A 3 -7.38 3.88 13.32
CA LYS A 3 -6.38 4.91 13.53
C LYS A 3 -6.84 6.25 12.97
N ALA A 4 -6.42 7.35 13.60
CA ALA A 4 -6.71 8.67 13.12
C ALA A 4 -6.15 8.85 11.70
N GLY A 5 -6.94 9.40 10.79
CA GLY A 5 -6.53 9.60 9.40
C GLY A 5 -6.73 8.40 8.49
N TYR A 6 -7.14 7.25 9.03
CA TYR A 6 -7.32 6.03 8.23
C TYR A 6 -8.33 6.23 7.10
N ARG A 7 -9.49 6.81 7.40
CA ARG A 7 -10.54 7.02 6.41
C ARG A 7 -10.11 7.99 5.32
N GLU A 8 -9.39 9.03 5.69
CA GLU A 8 -8.88 10.01 4.74
C GLU A 8 -7.90 9.37 3.78
N GLN A 9 -6.98 8.55 4.30
CA GLN A 9 -6.01 7.86 3.46
C GLN A 9 -6.69 6.86 2.53
N LEU A 10 -7.64 6.09 3.06
CA LEU A 10 -8.38 5.12 2.28
C LEU A 10 -9.19 5.82 1.18
N SER A 11 -9.81 6.94 1.50
CA SER A 11 -10.58 7.74 0.54
C SER A 11 -9.70 8.24 -0.59
N LEU A 12 -8.51 8.76 -0.28
CA LEU A 12 -7.56 9.24 -1.29
C LEU A 12 -7.11 8.11 -2.22
N ILE A 13 -6.84 6.93 -1.67
CA ILE A 13 -6.46 5.77 -2.48
C ILE A 13 -7.61 5.38 -3.41
N ARG A 14 -8.84 5.39 -2.91
CA ARG A 14 -10.02 5.05 -3.71
C ARG A 14 -10.33 6.08 -4.78
N GLU A 15 -9.95 7.33 -4.60
CA GLU A 15 -10.09 8.34 -5.66
C GLU A 15 -9.20 8.00 -6.86
N ILE A 16 -8.01 7.47 -6.60
CA ILE A 16 -7.07 7.09 -7.66
C ILE A 16 -7.45 5.75 -8.28
N PHE A 17 -7.88 4.79 -7.45
CA PHE A 17 -8.21 3.43 -7.88
C PHE A 17 -9.57 3.00 -7.32
N PRO A 18 -10.68 3.53 -7.87
CA PRO A 18 -12.02 3.34 -7.27
C PRO A 18 -12.51 1.90 -7.23
N ASP A 19 -12.09 1.05 -8.17
CA ASP A 19 -12.57 -0.33 -8.26
C ASP A 19 -11.54 -1.35 -7.78
N ARG A 20 -10.55 -0.92 -7.01
CA ARG A 20 -9.46 -1.81 -6.59
C ARG A 20 -9.55 -2.11 -5.11
N ILE A 21 -9.31 -3.37 -4.77
CA ILE A 21 -9.19 -3.83 -3.38
C ILE A 21 -7.72 -4.00 -3.01
N THR A 22 -6.91 -4.41 -3.99
CA THR A 22 -5.47 -4.57 -3.84
C THR A 22 -4.75 -3.82 -4.94
N LEU A 23 -3.51 -3.41 -4.68
CA LEU A 23 -2.68 -2.69 -5.63
C LEU A 23 -1.39 -3.47 -5.87
N SER A 24 -0.83 -3.32 -7.07
CA SER A 24 0.51 -3.81 -7.36
C SER A 24 1.54 -2.84 -6.76
N PRO A 25 2.81 -3.28 -6.60
CA PRO A 25 3.86 -2.36 -6.13
C PRO A 25 3.99 -1.11 -7.01
N THR A 26 3.80 -1.24 -8.32
CA THR A 26 3.84 -0.09 -9.24
C THR A 26 2.72 0.90 -8.93
N GLU A 27 1.52 0.38 -8.63
CA GLU A 27 0.39 1.22 -8.27
C GLU A 27 0.60 1.89 -6.90
N VAL A 28 1.20 1.19 -5.95
CA VAL A 28 1.56 1.77 -4.66
C VAL A 28 2.56 2.90 -4.84
N ALA A 29 3.56 2.72 -5.71
CA ALA A 29 4.53 3.75 -6.02
C ALA A 29 3.84 5.01 -6.55
N ARG A 30 2.83 4.83 -7.38
CA ARG A 30 2.05 5.94 -7.93
C ARG A 30 1.28 6.69 -6.83
N VAL A 31 0.66 5.96 -5.91
CA VAL A 31 -0.08 6.56 -4.80
C VAL A 31 0.85 7.37 -3.89
N LEU A 32 2.02 6.82 -3.58
CA LEU A 32 2.97 7.44 -2.65
C LEU A 32 3.86 8.50 -3.34
N GLY A 33 3.94 8.49 -4.67
CA GLY A 33 4.87 9.33 -5.38
C GLY A 33 6.32 8.88 -5.21
N TRP A 34 6.52 7.58 -4.99
CA TRP A 34 7.84 6.99 -4.75
C TRP A 34 8.34 6.25 -5.98
N ASP A 35 9.65 6.03 -6.03
CA ASP A 35 10.26 5.13 -7.02
C ASP A 35 9.83 3.69 -6.69
N ILE A 36 9.64 2.87 -7.73
CA ILE A 36 9.25 1.47 -7.56
C ILE A 36 10.27 0.69 -6.71
N ARG A 37 11.54 1.03 -6.83
CA ARG A 37 12.60 0.39 -6.04
C ARG A 37 12.43 0.68 -4.56
N THR A 38 12.05 1.90 -4.22
CA THR A 38 11.80 2.31 -2.84
C THR A 38 10.59 1.56 -2.26
N VAL A 39 9.54 1.40 -3.06
CA VAL A 39 8.35 0.65 -2.64
C VAL A 39 8.71 -0.81 -2.39
N ARG A 40 9.45 -1.44 -3.29
CA ARG A 40 9.85 -2.85 -3.14
C ARG A 40 10.73 -3.04 -1.91
N ALA A 41 11.65 -2.11 -1.66
CA ALA A 41 12.48 -2.14 -0.45
C ALA A 41 11.63 -2.00 0.81
N ALA A 42 10.62 -1.12 0.79
CA ALA A 42 9.73 -0.92 1.93
C ALA A 42 8.85 -2.14 2.19
N ILE A 43 8.47 -2.89 1.16
CA ILE A 43 7.71 -4.13 1.29
C ILE A 43 8.57 -5.22 1.95
N ASP A 44 9.84 -5.28 1.59
CA ASP A 44 10.74 -6.35 2.03
C ASP A 44 11.50 -6.04 3.33
N ARG A 45 11.42 -4.82 3.84
CA ARG A 45 12.16 -4.48 5.06
C ARG A 45 11.56 -5.17 6.28
N LYS A 46 12.39 -5.36 7.32
CA LYS A 46 12.00 -6.09 8.52
C LYS A 46 11.27 -5.24 9.53
N VAL A 47 11.51 -3.93 9.53
CA VAL A 47 10.90 -3.00 10.49
C VAL A 47 9.84 -2.18 9.77
N ASN A 48 8.61 -2.29 10.26
CA ASN A 48 7.44 -1.57 9.74
C ASN A 48 7.31 -1.67 8.21
N PRO A 49 7.24 -2.91 7.65
CA PRO A 49 7.10 -3.07 6.21
C PRO A 49 5.70 -2.67 5.74
N ILE A 50 5.59 -2.29 4.47
CA ILE A 50 4.28 -2.09 3.86
C ILE A 50 3.53 -3.43 3.85
N PRO A 51 2.29 -3.50 4.36
CA PRO A 51 1.53 -4.75 4.35
C PRO A 51 1.35 -5.27 2.92
N SER A 52 1.70 -6.53 2.70
CA SER A 52 1.62 -7.11 1.38
C SER A 52 1.33 -8.60 1.46
N GLN A 53 0.80 -9.15 0.35
CA GLN A 53 0.58 -10.58 0.20
C GLN A 53 1.38 -11.05 -1.01
N LYS A 54 2.27 -12.01 -0.79
CA LYS A 54 3.07 -12.61 -1.86
C LYS A 54 2.40 -13.90 -2.31
N GLN A 55 1.79 -13.87 -3.50
CA GLN A 55 1.15 -15.04 -4.08
C GLN A 55 2.17 -15.92 -4.81
N SER A 56 3.23 -15.29 -5.31
CA SER A 56 4.37 -15.98 -5.92
C SER A 56 5.55 -15.03 -5.87
N PRO A 57 6.79 -15.49 -6.17
CA PRO A 57 7.95 -14.61 -6.19
C PRO A 57 7.79 -13.41 -7.13
N ALA A 58 6.98 -13.55 -8.18
CA ALA A 58 6.77 -12.47 -9.15
C ALA A 58 5.48 -11.68 -8.92
N ARG A 59 4.61 -12.13 -8.02
CA ARG A 59 3.29 -11.51 -7.84
C ARG A 59 3.09 -11.11 -6.39
N VAL A 60 3.15 -9.81 -6.14
CA VAL A 60 2.93 -9.21 -4.81
C VAL A 60 1.76 -8.26 -4.91
N THR A 61 0.84 -8.31 -3.94
CA THR A 61 -0.29 -7.38 -3.87
C THR A 61 -0.29 -6.69 -2.52
N VAL A 62 -0.75 -5.44 -2.49
CA VAL A 62 -0.86 -4.62 -1.27
C VAL A 62 -2.34 -4.29 -1.09
N PRO A 63 -2.99 -4.76 0.01
CA PRO A 63 -4.38 -4.41 0.25
C PRO A 63 -4.51 -2.91 0.54
N ILE A 64 -5.52 -2.26 -0.05
CA ILE A 64 -5.69 -0.81 0.13
C ILE A 64 -5.94 -0.45 1.59
N THR A 65 -6.66 -1.32 2.32
CA THR A 65 -6.90 -1.10 3.75
C THR A 65 -5.62 -1.18 4.56
N GLY A 66 -4.75 -2.15 4.25
CA GLY A 66 -3.45 -2.26 4.89
C GLY A 66 -2.56 -1.07 4.59
N LEU A 67 -2.54 -0.63 3.33
CA LEU A 67 -1.77 0.53 2.94
C LEU A 67 -2.26 1.80 3.66
N ALA A 68 -3.58 2.01 3.71
CA ALA A 68 -4.15 3.16 4.40
C ALA A 68 -3.77 3.18 5.88
N ARG A 69 -3.82 2.01 6.52
CA ARG A 69 -3.43 1.88 7.93
C ARG A 69 -1.95 2.16 8.12
N TRP A 70 -1.13 1.66 7.22
CA TRP A 70 0.33 1.87 7.27
C TRP A 70 0.67 3.35 7.12
N LEU A 71 -0.04 4.07 6.25
CA LEU A 71 0.18 5.50 6.03
C LEU A 71 -0.23 6.36 7.23
N CYS A 72 -1.12 5.87 8.07
CA CYS A 72 -1.52 6.58 9.29
C CYS A 72 -0.52 6.44 10.42
N GLY A 73 0.50 5.67 10.24
CA GLY A 73 1.50 5.41 11.27
C GLY A 73 1.16 4.17 12.02
#